data_5ffc262a8ffb511cf9cc232fd8429baa
#
_entry.id   5ffc262a8ffb511cf9cc232fd8429baa
#
_cell.length_a   1.000
_cell.length_b   1.000
_cell.length_c   1.000
_cell.angle_alpha   90.00
_cell.angle_beta   90.00
_cell.angle_gamma   90.00
#
_symmetry.space_group_name_H-M   'P 1'
#
loop_
_entity.id
_entity.type
_entity.pdbx_description
1 polymer ?
#
loop_
_entity_poly.entity_id
_entity_poly.type
_entity_poly.pdbx_seq_one_letter_code
_entity_poly.pdbx_strand_id
1 'polypeptide(L)'
;MKKMFCIVLMTAMLLAVTAMADGGFTVGNGTKADPWQIASAEELNLIREKLSGHYVLTADIDLSGYENWEPIGAFQSRSEAPEDAEVPHPDYAFTGTFNGNGHTISNLNVAADSPMGAGLFGCASGTENGEAFIGNFTLENVNVSGFYLVGGAVGLQFMNCKVSDIVLKGENKLSGSQGVGGIVGTGFDLISDCKATADITIIGDDGACAGIIAGGTTMSPIANCEAIGGSIVAEGNADWGFGGICGAPWGAAAITGCRVSGTSITVSGEGNRLVGGLAGFCGTYDPAAPAQITGCTVENVTICVSETTTAVGGLIGGGKEMMEGSDVMSSFEVHDCSVSGSIAGGGECTDTVVGDPTCAVSVDCSSDVSITDARRNAA
;
A
#
# COMPACT_ATOMS: atom_id res chain seq x y z
N MET A 1 -42.37 14.03 -72.91
CA MET A 1 -42.24 14.73 -71.64
C MET A 1 -41.84 13.75 -70.58
N LYS A 2 -40.56 13.64 -70.36
CA LYS A 2 -39.98 12.75 -69.34
C LYS A 2 -39.82 13.54 -68.04
N LYS A 3 -40.57 13.16 -67.02
CA LYS A 3 -40.35 13.71 -65.64
C LYS A 3 -39.15 13.01 -65.00
N MET A 4 -38.14 13.78 -64.80
CA MET A 4 -36.94 13.36 -64.08
C MET A 4 -37.23 13.51 -62.59
N PHE A 5 -37.26 12.38 -61.87
CA PHE A 5 -37.36 12.35 -60.41
C PHE A 5 -35.95 12.53 -59.82
N CYS A 6 -35.71 13.66 -59.22
CA CYS A 6 -34.50 13.92 -58.45
C CYS A 6 -34.70 13.38 -57.03
N ILE A 7 -34.09 12.23 -56.74
CA ILE A 7 -34.01 11.71 -55.36
C ILE A 7 -32.88 12.45 -54.69
N VAL A 8 -33.21 13.41 -53.82
CA VAL A 8 -32.27 14.02 -52.91
C VAL A 8 -32.06 13.03 -51.75
N LEU A 9 -30.92 12.36 -51.74
CA LEU A 9 -30.46 11.59 -50.59
C LEU A 9 -30.02 12.57 -49.50
N MET A 10 -30.92 12.88 -48.57
CA MET A 10 -30.56 13.54 -47.33
C MET A 10 -29.87 12.50 -46.44
N THR A 11 -28.55 12.46 -46.47
CA THR A 11 -27.76 11.84 -45.40
C THR A 11 -27.96 12.67 -44.14
N ALA A 12 -28.89 12.23 -43.32
CA ALA A 12 -28.95 12.68 -41.94
C ALA A 12 -27.70 12.16 -41.23
N MET A 13 -26.71 13.03 -41.11
CA MET A 13 -25.64 12.84 -40.12
C MET A 13 -26.31 12.96 -38.74
N LEU A 14 -26.60 11.81 -38.14
CA LEU A 14 -27.00 11.74 -36.75
C LEU A 14 -25.75 12.12 -35.94
N LEU A 15 -25.61 13.40 -35.64
CA LEU A 15 -24.77 13.85 -34.54
C LEU A 15 -25.45 13.30 -33.29
N ALA A 16 -24.95 12.17 -32.81
CA ALA A 16 -25.20 11.73 -31.46
C ALA A 16 -24.56 12.79 -30.54
N VAL A 17 -25.37 13.77 -30.14
CA VAL A 17 -25.07 14.56 -28.96
C VAL A 17 -25.16 13.57 -27.80
N THR A 18 -24.08 12.97 -27.43
CA THR A 18 -23.97 12.27 -26.14
C THR A 18 -24.24 13.35 -25.10
N ALA A 19 -25.42 13.32 -24.50
CA ALA A 19 -25.67 14.10 -23.31
C ALA A 19 -24.60 13.69 -22.31
N MET A 20 -23.74 14.62 -21.94
CA MET A 20 -22.79 14.39 -20.85
C MET A 20 -23.59 13.97 -19.63
N ALA A 21 -23.31 12.77 -19.10
CA ALA A 21 -23.88 12.36 -17.83
C ALA A 21 -23.49 13.39 -16.75
N ASP A 22 -24.26 13.50 -15.69
CA ASP A 22 -23.99 14.46 -14.61
C ASP A 22 -22.55 14.27 -14.08
N GLY A 23 -21.72 15.31 -14.17
CA GLY A 23 -20.30 15.27 -13.76
C GLY A 23 -19.28 15.05 -14.88
N GLY A 24 -19.68 15.12 -16.17
CA GLY A 24 -18.76 15.00 -17.31
C GLY A 24 -18.53 13.59 -17.82
N PHE A 25 -19.03 12.56 -17.13
CA PHE A 25 -18.95 11.16 -17.57
C PHE A 25 -19.94 10.89 -18.70
N THR A 26 -19.55 10.00 -19.60
CA THR A 26 -20.36 9.72 -20.82
C THR A 26 -21.36 8.59 -20.63
N VAL A 27 -21.09 7.63 -19.74
CA VAL A 27 -21.89 6.41 -19.51
C VAL A 27 -22.02 6.12 -18.03
N GLY A 28 -23.22 5.71 -17.61
CA GLY A 28 -23.56 5.43 -16.20
C GLY A 28 -24.13 6.66 -15.50
N ASN A 29 -24.54 6.46 -14.24
CA ASN A 29 -25.07 7.53 -13.40
C ASN A 29 -24.38 7.61 -12.02
N GLY A 30 -23.29 6.85 -11.83
CA GLY A 30 -22.44 6.86 -10.63
C GLY A 30 -23.03 6.18 -9.41
N THR A 31 -24.12 5.43 -9.59
CA THR A 31 -24.68 4.60 -8.53
C THR A 31 -24.02 3.20 -8.52
N LYS A 32 -24.13 2.48 -7.42
CA LYS A 32 -23.62 1.10 -7.32
C LYS A 32 -24.25 0.15 -8.35
N ALA A 33 -25.49 0.39 -8.75
CA ALA A 33 -26.21 -0.40 -9.76
C ALA A 33 -25.87 -0.02 -11.20
N ASP A 34 -25.45 1.22 -11.43
CA ASP A 34 -25.11 1.77 -12.74
C ASP A 34 -23.91 2.73 -12.59
N PRO A 35 -22.69 2.17 -12.36
CA PRO A 35 -21.50 2.96 -12.13
C PRO A 35 -21.08 3.76 -13.37
N TRP A 36 -20.43 4.89 -13.17
CA TRP A 36 -19.78 5.60 -14.26
C TRP A 36 -18.69 4.75 -14.89
N GLN A 37 -18.72 4.66 -16.22
CA GLN A 37 -17.74 3.94 -17.00
C GLN A 37 -16.58 4.86 -17.35
N ILE A 38 -15.38 4.39 -17.09
CA ILE A 38 -14.12 5.11 -17.29
C ILE A 38 -13.34 4.42 -18.42
N ALA A 39 -13.09 5.12 -19.50
CA ALA A 39 -12.39 4.63 -20.68
C ALA A 39 -11.18 5.49 -21.08
N SER A 40 -10.92 6.60 -20.38
CA SER A 40 -9.79 7.49 -20.66
C SER A 40 -9.17 8.09 -19.40
N ALA A 41 -7.97 8.63 -19.53
CA ALA A 41 -7.26 9.30 -18.44
C ALA A 41 -8.01 10.58 -17.99
N GLU A 42 -8.68 11.27 -18.89
CA GLU A 42 -9.51 12.43 -18.58
C GLU A 42 -10.73 12.04 -17.73
N GLU A 43 -11.42 10.94 -18.09
CA GLU A 43 -12.54 10.43 -17.27
C GLU A 43 -12.04 9.94 -15.90
N LEU A 44 -10.89 9.28 -15.84
CA LEU A 44 -10.27 8.90 -14.56
C LEU A 44 -9.98 10.15 -13.70
N ASN A 45 -9.49 11.22 -14.32
CA ASN A 45 -9.22 12.48 -13.64
C ASN A 45 -10.50 13.16 -13.11
N LEU A 46 -11.66 12.98 -13.75
CA LEU A 46 -12.94 13.55 -13.31
C LEU A 46 -13.47 12.91 -12.01
N ILE A 47 -12.95 11.77 -11.57
CA ILE A 47 -13.36 11.13 -10.31
C ILE A 47 -13.23 12.08 -9.12
N ARG A 48 -12.23 12.98 -9.16
CA ARG A 48 -12.02 13.99 -8.10
C ARG A 48 -13.16 14.97 -7.89
N GLU A 49 -14.02 15.15 -8.91
CA GLU A 49 -15.20 16.01 -8.82
C GLU A 49 -16.39 15.33 -8.13
N LYS A 50 -16.36 14.00 -8.01
CA LYS A 50 -17.45 13.18 -7.46
C LYS A 50 -16.91 12.03 -6.60
N LEU A 51 -16.21 12.35 -5.51
CA LEU A 51 -15.48 11.38 -4.66
C LEU A 51 -16.35 10.27 -4.05
N SER A 52 -17.67 10.45 -3.97
CA SER A 52 -18.62 9.45 -3.47
C SER A 52 -19.25 8.57 -4.56
N GLY A 53 -18.85 8.74 -5.82
CA GLY A 53 -19.40 7.99 -6.94
C GLY A 53 -18.90 6.55 -7.03
N HIS A 54 -19.61 5.75 -7.82
CA HIS A 54 -19.19 4.39 -8.17
C HIS A 54 -18.68 4.34 -9.59
N TYR A 55 -17.51 3.71 -9.80
CA TYR A 55 -16.76 3.73 -11.05
C TYR A 55 -16.32 2.34 -11.48
N VAL A 56 -16.30 2.10 -12.78
CA VAL A 56 -15.80 0.88 -13.39
C VAL A 56 -14.94 1.22 -14.61
N LEU A 57 -13.73 0.65 -14.69
CA LEU A 57 -12.93 0.76 -15.90
C LEU A 57 -13.52 -0.11 -17.02
N THR A 58 -13.49 0.41 -18.24
CA THR A 58 -13.92 -0.28 -19.46
C THR A 58 -12.83 -0.34 -20.52
N ALA A 59 -11.67 0.26 -20.23
CA ALA A 59 -10.47 0.23 -21.06
C ALA A 59 -9.21 0.34 -20.19
N ASP A 60 -8.08 -0.04 -20.75
CA ASP A 60 -6.78 0.26 -20.16
C ASP A 60 -6.50 1.76 -20.26
N ILE A 61 -5.88 2.33 -19.23
CA ILE A 61 -5.62 3.76 -19.11
C ILE A 61 -4.11 4.02 -19.08
N ASP A 62 -3.63 4.87 -19.97
CA ASP A 62 -2.25 5.36 -19.97
C ASP A 62 -2.18 6.77 -19.40
N LEU A 63 -1.47 6.95 -18.30
CA LEU A 63 -1.27 8.23 -17.62
C LEU A 63 -0.01 8.97 -18.05
N SER A 64 0.71 8.50 -19.07
CA SER A 64 1.94 9.15 -19.57
C SER A 64 1.75 10.60 -20.04
N GLY A 65 0.51 11.02 -20.32
CA GLY A 65 0.15 12.40 -20.63
C GLY A 65 0.12 13.34 -19.42
N TYR A 66 0.20 12.82 -18.20
CA TYR A 66 0.23 13.59 -16.96
C TYR A 66 1.67 13.60 -16.41
N GLU A 67 2.36 14.74 -16.52
CA GLU A 67 3.72 14.89 -15.95
C GLU A 67 3.71 14.71 -14.43
N ASN A 68 2.64 15.13 -13.77
CA ASN A 68 2.38 14.93 -12.36
C ASN A 68 0.89 14.67 -12.15
N TRP A 69 0.54 13.46 -11.76
CA TRP A 69 -0.83 13.11 -11.40
C TRP A 69 -1.15 13.67 -10.03
N GLU A 70 -2.20 14.44 -9.91
CA GLU A 70 -2.74 14.84 -8.62
C GLU A 70 -3.53 13.66 -8.02
N PRO A 71 -3.21 13.15 -6.82
CA PRO A 71 -3.92 12.04 -6.23
C PRO A 71 -5.44 12.29 -6.10
N ILE A 72 -6.24 11.26 -6.36
CA ILE A 72 -7.70 11.34 -6.20
C ILE A 72 -8.04 11.24 -4.71
N GLY A 73 -8.80 12.20 -4.18
CA GLY A 73 -9.06 12.30 -2.75
C GLY A 73 -7.82 12.75 -1.97
N ALA A 74 -8.03 13.48 -0.90
CA ALA A 74 -6.98 14.05 -0.09
C ALA A 74 -7.23 13.78 1.39
N PHE A 75 -6.16 13.68 2.15
CA PHE A 75 -6.20 13.78 3.60
C PHE A 75 -5.93 15.23 3.99
N GLN A 76 -6.89 15.88 4.61
CA GLN A 76 -6.66 17.20 5.18
C GLN A 76 -6.11 17.06 6.59
N SER A 77 -5.01 17.73 6.86
CA SER A 77 -4.48 17.77 8.22
C SER A 77 -5.44 18.54 9.15
N ARG A 78 -5.47 18.14 10.41
CA ARG A 78 -6.33 18.77 11.43
C ARG A 78 -6.12 20.28 11.58
N SER A 79 -4.97 20.81 11.12
CA SER A 79 -4.65 22.25 11.13
C SER A 79 -5.36 23.03 10.03
N GLU A 80 -5.85 22.35 8.98
CA GLU A 80 -6.51 22.97 7.83
C GLU A 80 -8.01 22.62 7.77
N ALA A 81 -8.43 21.59 8.52
CA ALA A 81 -9.83 21.21 8.67
C ALA A 81 -10.55 22.12 9.69
N PRO A 82 -11.87 22.33 9.57
CA PRO A 82 -12.68 22.90 10.64
C PRO A 82 -12.43 22.19 11.98
N GLU A 83 -12.52 22.93 13.12
CA GLU A 83 -12.25 22.37 14.46
C GLU A 83 -13.11 21.14 14.83
N ASP A 84 -14.22 20.95 14.14
CA ASP A 84 -15.20 19.87 14.32
C ASP A 84 -15.11 18.79 13.22
N ALA A 85 -14.13 18.87 12.32
CA ALA A 85 -13.99 17.87 11.25
C ALA A 85 -13.42 16.55 11.79
N GLU A 86 -14.10 15.46 11.48
CA GLU A 86 -13.53 14.11 11.62
C GLU A 86 -12.43 13.91 10.56
N VAL A 87 -11.33 13.32 10.97
CA VAL A 87 -10.18 13.06 10.08
C VAL A 87 -10.18 11.58 9.69
N PRO A 88 -10.12 11.24 8.38
CA PRO A 88 -10.18 12.13 7.20
C PRO A 88 -11.59 12.70 7.00
N HIS A 89 -11.67 13.95 6.53
CA HIS A 89 -12.96 14.56 6.25
C HIS A 89 -13.59 13.92 5.02
N PRO A 90 -14.85 13.45 5.06
CA PRO A 90 -15.49 12.73 3.95
C PRO A 90 -15.58 13.55 2.66
N ASP A 91 -15.58 14.88 2.75
CA ASP A 91 -15.62 15.75 1.59
C ASP A 91 -14.32 15.75 0.77
N TYR A 92 -13.22 15.23 1.34
CA TYR A 92 -11.90 15.20 0.70
C TYR A 92 -11.39 13.79 0.40
N ALA A 93 -11.85 12.77 1.12
CA ALA A 93 -11.50 11.38 0.85
C ALA A 93 -12.37 10.80 -0.28
N PHE A 94 -11.80 9.87 -1.05
CA PHE A 94 -12.61 9.03 -1.94
C PHE A 94 -13.47 8.09 -1.10
N THR A 95 -14.80 8.18 -1.24
CA THR A 95 -15.76 7.41 -0.42
C THR A 95 -16.64 6.46 -1.24
N GLY A 96 -16.41 6.40 -2.53
CA GLY A 96 -17.14 5.57 -3.48
C GLY A 96 -16.54 4.18 -3.69
N THR A 97 -16.81 3.60 -4.85
CA THR A 97 -16.17 2.36 -5.29
C THR A 97 -15.46 2.56 -6.62
N PHE A 98 -14.24 2.08 -6.70
CA PHE A 98 -13.46 2.03 -7.93
C PHE A 98 -13.13 0.57 -8.27
N ASN A 99 -13.79 0.05 -9.29
CA ASN A 99 -13.56 -1.31 -9.80
C ASN A 99 -12.81 -1.21 -11.13
N GLY A 100 -11.55 -1.63 -11.14
CA GLY A 100 -10.75 -1.65 -12.35
C GLY A 100 -11.13 -2.72 -13.36
N ASN A 101 -12.04 -3.66 -13.01
CA ASN A 101 -12.60 -4.67 -13.92
C ASN A 101 -11.52 -5.46 -14.72
N GLY A 102 -10.35 -5.65 -14.09
CA GLY A 102 -9.21 -6.34 -14.68
C GLY A 102 -8.36 -5.52 -15.66
N HIS A 103 -8.69 -4.25 -15.88
CA HIS A 103 -7.93 -3.35 -16.75
C HIS A 103 -6.63 -2.85 -16.10
N THR A 104 -5.76 -2.29 -16.93
CA THR A 104 -4.46 -1.75 -16.52
C THR A 104 -4.49 -0.22 -16.50
N ILE A 105 -3.93 0.37 -15.45
CA ILE A 105 -3.55 1.78 -15.40
C ILE A 105 -2.04 1.84 -15.41
N SER A 106 -1.45 2.52 -16.38
CA SER A 106 -0.01 2.54 -16.59
C SER A 106 0.59 3.94 -16.52
N ASN A 107 1.90 4.00 -16.24
CA ASN A 107 2.72 5.20 -16.27
C ASN A 107 2.24 6.31 -15.31
N LEU A 108 1.78 5.89 -14.12
CA LEU A 108 1.43 6.82 -13.05
C LEU A 108 2.70 7.51 -12.55
N ASN A 109 2.73 8.83 -12.61
CA ASN A 109 3.78 9.65 -12.01
C ASN A 109 3.19 10.63 -11.01
N VAL A 110 3.61 10.53 -9.75
CA VAL A 110 3.18 11.42 -8.65
C VAL A 110 4.40 11.98 -7.96
N ALA A 111 4.50 13.31 -7.93
CA ALA A 111 5.41 14.04 -7.08
C ALA A 111 4.55 14.91 -6.16
N ALA A 112 4.18 14.38 -5.00
CA ALA A 112 3.26 15.04 -4.09
C ALA A 112 4.01 16.00 -3.17
N ASP A 113 3.77 17.28 -3.32
CA ASP A 113 4.19 18.31 -2.37
C ASP A 113 3.31 18.31 -1.11
N SER A 114 2.16 17.63 -1.17
CA SER A 114 1.26 17.47 -0.02
C SER A 114 1.92 16.60 1.06
N PRO A 115 1.85 17.01 2.33
CA PRO A 115 2.44 16.24 3.42
C PRO A 115 1.77 14.88 3.62
N MET A 116 0.59 14.61 3.06
CA MET A 116 -0.16 13.39 3.32
C MET A 116 -0.86 12.82 2.08
N GLY A 117 -0.66 11.53 1.83
CA GLY A 117 -1.38 10.73 0.84
C GLY A 117 -0.91 10.92 -0.60
N ALA A 118 0.09 10.15 -1.05
CA ALA A 118 0.54 10.08 -2.43
C ALA A 118 0.20 8.72 -3.05
N GLY A 119 -0.32 8.71 -4.28
CA GLY A 119 -0.71 7.52 -5.02
C GLY A 119 -1.70 7.83 -6.15
N LEU A 120 -2.28 6.81 -6.76
CA LEU A 120 -3.42 7.01 -7.66
C LEU A 120 -4.57 7.69 -6.90
N PHE A 121 -4.84 7.18 -5.68
CA PHE A 121 -5.69 7.80 -4.68
C PHE A 121 -4.82 8.31 -3.52
N GLY A 122 -5.02 9.55 -3.11
CA GLY A 122 -4.32 10.12 -1.96
C GLY A 122 -4.91 9.62 -0.64
N CYS A 123 -6.23 9.70 -0.51
CA CYS A 123 -6.98 9.19 0.64
C CYS A 123 -8.29 8.55 0.21
N ALA A 124 -8.58 7.38 0.78
CA ALA A 124 -9.84 6.69 0.62
C ALA A 124 -10.41 6.26 1.98
N SER A 125 -11.71 6.44 2.17
CA SER A 125 -12.41 6.11 3.42
C SER A 125 -13.84 5.70 3.12
N GLY A 126 -14.35 4.69 3.76
CA GLY A 126 -15.80 4.49 3.79
C GLY A 126 -16.49 5.53 4.68
N THR A 127 -17.81 5.43 4.71
CA THR A 127 -18.67 6.24 5.57
C THR A 127 -19.43 5.35 6.55
N GLU A 128 -20.11 5.92 7.53
CA GLU A 128 -21.00 5.15 8.41
C GLU A 128 -22.09 4.35 7.65
N ASN A 129 -22.45 4.81 6.45
CA ASN A 129 -23.53 4.25 5.63
C ASN A 129 -23.04 3.47 4.41
N GLY A 130 -21.75 3.39 4.16
CA GLY A 130 -21.21 2.75 2.97
C GLY A 130 -19.74 2.40 3.06
N GLU A 131 -19.41 1.23 2.55
CA GLU A 131 -18.04 0.76 2.39
C GLU A 131 -17.47 1.32 1.09
N ALA A 132 -16.28 1.94 1.16
CA ALA A 132 -15.49 2.27 -0.01
C ALA A 132 -14.74 1.04 -0.51
N PHE A 133 -14.46 1.00 -1.79
CA PHE A 133 -13.72 -0.08 -2.43
C PHE A 133 -12.80 0.44 -3.52
N ILE A 134 -11.55 -0.04 -3.51
CA ILE A 134 -10.58 0.20 -4.58
C ILE A 134 -9.94 -1.14 -4.93
N GLY A 135 -10.09 -1.59 -6.16
CA GLY A 135 -9.52 -2.88 -6.53
C GLY A 135 -9.82 -3.39 -7.94
N ASN A 136 -9.37 -4.62 -8.17
CA ASN A 136 -9.57 -5.37 -9.41
C ASN A 136 -8.93 -4.68 -10.62
N PHE A 137 -7.67 -4.24 -10.51
CA PHE A 137 -6.90 -3.66 -11.60
C PHE A 137 -5.40 -3.92 -11.49
N THR A 138 -4.71 -3.65 -12.59
CA THR A 138 -3.26 -3.65 -12.64
C THR A 138 -2.74 -2.21 -12.65
N LEU A 139 -1.73 -1.92 -11.82
CA LEU A 139 -0.86 -0.77 -11.97
C LEU A 139 0.44 -1.21 -12.64
N GLU A 140 0.92 -0.44 -13.61
CA GLU A 140 2.14 -0.76 -14.33
C GLU A 140 3.03 0.47 -14.53
N ASN A 141 4.32 0.35 -14.21
CA ASN A 141 5.32 1.41 -14.34
C ASN A 141 4.95 2.67 -13.53
N VAL A 142 4.94 2.53 -12.22
CA VAL A 142 4.54 3.57 -11.27
C VAL A 142 5.77 4.27 -10.72
N ASN A 143 5.73 5.60 -10.66
CA ASN A 143 6.72 6.42 -9.99
C ASN A 143 6.00 7.37 -9.03
N VAL A 144 6.06 7.10 -7.73
CA VAL A 144 5.36 7.89 -6.70
C VAL A 144 6.33 8.36 -5.65
N SER A 145 6.40 9.67 -5.48
CA SER A 145 7.15 10.30 -4.40
C SER A 145 6.26 11.20 -3.55
N GLY A 146 6.47 11.18 -2.27
CA GLY A 146 5.73 12.00 -1.31
C GLY A 146 6.47 12.10 0.01
N PHE A 147 5.92 12.84 0.95
CA PHE A 147 6.51 12.95 2.28
C PHE A 147 5.96 11.87 3.21
N TYR A 148 4.63 11.81 3.39
CA TYR A 148 3.95 10.81 4.21
C TYR A 148 2.98 9.96 3.38
N LEU A 149 2.72 8.72 3.82
CA LEU A 149 1.65 7.86 3.35
C LEU A 149 1.68 7.67 1.82
N VAL A 150 2.78 7.07 1.36
CA VAL A 150 3.04 6.85 -0.06
C VAL A 150 2.62 5.44 -0.45
N GLY A 151 1.68 5.31 -1.37
CA GLY A 151 1.25 4.03 -1.94
C GLY A 151 1.07 4.12 -3.46
N GLY A 152 1.34 3.06 -4.18
CA GLY A 152 1.09 3.06 -5.63
C GLY A 152 -0.39 3.24 -5.95
N ALA A 153 -1.26 2.52 -5.25
CA ALA A 153 -2.70 2.63 -5.42
C ALA A 153 -3.32 3.65 -4.46
N VAL A 154 -3.02 3.58 -3.16
CA VAL A 154 -3.66 4.41 -2.13
C VAL A 154 -2.63 4.89 -1.12
N GLY A 155 -2.51 6.19 -0.93
CA GLY A 155 -1.64 6.75 0.11
C GLY A 155 -2.16 6.42 1.51
N LEU A 156 -3.39 6.80 1.82
CA LEU A 156 -4.09 6.49 3.06
C LEU A 156 -5.40 5.75 2.79
N GLN A 157 -5.45 4.49 3.20
CA GLN A 157 -6.69 3.73 3.29
C GLN A 157 -7.23 3.86 4.71
N PHE A 158 -8.36 4.53 4.88
CA PHE A 158 -8.96 4.73 6.19
C PHE A 158 -10.13 3.75 6.43
N MET A 159 -10.88 3.92 7.52
CA MET A 159 -11.90 2.97 7.98
C MET A 159 -12.99 2.69 6.94
N ASN A 160 -13.57 1.49 6.96
CA ASN A 160 -14.60 1.02 6.04
C ASN A 160 -14.22 1.14 4.55
N CYS A 161 -12.94 0.99 4.23
CA CYS A 161 -12.45 1.03 2.87
C CYS A 161 -11.64 -0.23 2.57
N LYS A 162 -12.09 -1.08 1.68
CA LYS A 162 -11.36 -2.26 1.25
C LYS A 162 -10.46 -1.97 0.06
N VAL A 163 -9.25 -2.50 0.11
CA VAL A 163 -8.31 -2.53 -1.01
C VAL A 163 -8.01 -3.97 -1.35
N SER A 164 -8.38 -4.43 -2.56
CA SER A 164 -8.14 -5.81 -2.95
C SER A 164 -7.91 -6.01 -4.44
N ASP A 165 -7.34 -7.17 -4.80
CA ASP A 165 -7.16 -7.60 -6.18
C ASP A 165 -6.39 -6.58 -7.03
N ILE A 166 -5.34 -5.98 -6.46
CA ILE A 166 -4.46 -5.05 -7.18
C ILE A 166 -3.14 -5.74 -7.50
N VAL A 167 -2.74 -5.66 -8.77
CA VAL A 167 -1.43 -6.12 -9.24
C VAL A 167 -0.55 -4.94 -9.58
N LEU A 168 0.57 -4.78 -8.89
CA LEU A 168 1.60 -3.80 -9.21
C LEU A 168 2.77 -4.49 -9.89
N LYS A 169 3.02 -4.21 -11.16
CA LYS A 169 4.05 -4.86 -11.99
C LYS A 169 4.82 -3.85 -12.84
N GLY A 170 5.92 -4.29 -13.45
CA GLY A 170 6.80 -3.44 -14.26
C GLY A 170 7.84 -2.72 -13.41
N GLU A 171 8.30 -1.56 -13.85
CA GLU A 171 9.27 -0.74 -13.11
C GLU A 171 8.54 0.21 -12.18
N ASN A 172 8.49 -0.12 -10.89
CA ASN A 172 7.75 0.65 -9.89
C ASN A 172 8.72 1.23 -8.85
N LYS A 173 8.71 2.55 -8.71
CA LYS A 173 9.57 3.28 -7.78
C LYS A 173 8.72 4.10 -6.84
N LEU A 174 8.89 3.88 -5.56
CA LEU A 174 8.19 4.64 -4.53
C LEU A 174 9.18 5.21 -3.53
N SER A 175 9.00 6.47 -3.15
CA SER A 175 9.86 7.10 -2.15
C SER A 175 9.09 8.01 -1.22
N GLY A 176 9.49 8.01 0.05
CA GLY A 176 8.87 8.84 1.09
C GLY A 176 9.60 8.72 2.41
N SER A 177 9.13 9.45 3.42
CA SER A 177 9.72 9.41 4.76
C SER A 177 8.97 8.48 5.71
N GLN A 178 7.65 8.39 5.60
CA GLN A 178 6.83 7.57 6.52
C GLN A 178 5.72 6.85 5.76
N GLY A 179 5.48 5.57 6.09
CA GLY A 179 4.40 4.78 5.54
C GLY A 179 4.50 4.60 4.03
N VAL A 180 5.54 3.93 3.53
CA VAL A 180 5.75 3.70 2.10
C VAL A 180 5.42 2.26 1.75
N GLY A 181 4.39 2.05 0.95
CA GLY A 181 3.95 0.73 0.46
C GLY A 181 3.75 0.68 -1.04
N GLY A 182 4.06 -0.43 -1.66
CA GLY A 182 3.84 -0.60 -3.10
C GLY A 182 2.36 -0.44 -3.49
N ILE A 183 1.45 -0.93 -2.66
CA ILE A 183 -0.01 -0.80 -2.88
C ILE A 183 -0.60 0.27 -1.99
N VAL A 184 -0.41 0.19 -0.67
CA VAL A 184 -1.01 1.10 0.32
C VAL A 184 0.09 1.71 1.18
N GLY A 185 0.11 3.03 1.33
CA GLY A 185 1.03 3.71 2.24
C GLY A 185 0.74 3.33 3.69
N THR A 186 -0.44 3.66 4.18
CA THR A 186 -0.92 3.23 5.50
C THR A 186 -2.38 2.81 5.43
N GLY A 187 -2.70 1.66 6.04
CA GLY A 187 -4.02 1.03 6.02
C GLY A 187 -4.67 0.93 7.39
N PHE A 188 -6.00 1.16 7.44
CA PHE A 188 -6.86 1.00 8.61
C PHE A 188 -8.03 0.03 8.35
N ASP A 189 -7.97 -0.74 7.28
CA ASP A 189 -8.96 -1.76 6.93
C ASP A 189 -8.31 -2.85 6.08
N LEU A 190 -9.08 -3.84 5.65
CA LEU A 190 -8.61 -5.01 4.91
C LEU A 190 -7.84 -4.65 3.64
N ILE A 191 -6.64 -5.19 3.53
CA ILE A 191 -5.85 -5.27 2.31
C ILE A 191 -5.74 -6.75 1.94
N SER A 192 -6.26 -7.15 0.76
CA SER A 192 -6.24 -8.56 0.40
C SER A 192 -5.97 -8.82 -1.08
N ASP A 193 -5.49 -10.02 -1.36
CA ASP A 193 -5.37 -10.58 -2.71
C ASP A 193 -4.55 -9.69 -3.66
N CYS A 194 -3.64 -8.88 -3.09
CA CYS A 194 -2.78 -7.97 -3.82
C CYS A 194 -1.44 -8.61 -4.13
N LYS A 195 -0.86 -8.23 -5.28
CA LYS A 195 0.45 -8.70 -5.72
C LYS A 195 1.32 -7.54 -6.18
N ALA A 196 2.53 -7.42 -5.63
CA ALA A 196 3.37 -6.28 -5.95
C ALA A 196 4.84 -6.65 -6.18
N THR A 197 5.44 -5.90 -7.10
CA THR A 197 6.88 -5.74 -7.25
C THR A 197 7.17 -4.25 -7.20
N ALA A 198 8.00 -3.79 -6.27
CA ALA A 198 8.32 -2.37 -6.12
C ALA A 198 9.72 -2.15 -5.59
N ASP A 199 10.36 -1.07 -6.02
CA ASP A 199 11.59 -0.55 -5.43
C ASP A 199 11.21 0.66 -4.56
N ILE A 200 11.42 0.50 -3.25
CA ILE A 200 11.03 1.49 -2.24
C ILE A 200 12.29 2.11 -1.65
N THR A 201 12.32 3.44 -1.62
CA THR A 201 13.39 4.22 -0.99
C THR A 201 12.82 5.08 0.13
N ILE A 202 13.34 4.91 1.33
CA ILE A 202 13.01 5.77 2.47
C ILE A 202 13.99 6.94 2.50
N ILE A 203 13.44 8.16 2.55
CA ILE A 203 14.18 9.43 2.48
C ILE A 203 14.08 10.27 3.75
N GLY A 204 13.49 9.74 4.82
CA GLY A 204 13.28 10.43 6.10
C GLY A 204 13.98 9.75 7.27
N ASP A 205 14.09 10.46 8.39
CA ASP A 205 14.81 10.02 9.58
C ASP A 205 13.91 9.44 10.68
N ASP A 206 12.66 9.93 10.83
CA ASP A 206 11.79 9.55 11.93
C ASP A 206 10.51 8.81 11.46
N GLY A 207 10.13 7.76 12.19
CA GLY A 207 8.84 7.08 12.02
C GLY A 207 8.69 6.33 10.72
N ALA A 208 9.79 5.95 10.08
CA ALA A 208 9.79 5.32 8.77
C ALA A 208 9.32 3.87 8.83
N CYS A 209 8.32 3.52 8.06
CA CYS A 209 7.94 2.14 7.84
C CYS A 209 7.72 1.85 6.36
N ALA A 210 8.22 0.71 5.89
CA ALA A 210 8.10 0.31 4.51
C ALA A 210 7.79 -1.17 4.31
N GLY A 211 6.93 -1.47 3.33
CA GLY A 211 6.63 -2.82 2.87
C GLY A 211 6.19 -2.83 1.41
N ILE A 212 6.48 -3.91 0.72
CA ILE A 212 6.13 -4.03 -0.71
C ILE A 212 4.59 -4.00 -0.93
N ILE A 213 3.80 -4.42 0.05
CA ILE A 213 2.33 -4.29 0.00
C ILE A 213 1.88 -3.04 0.75
N ALA A 214 2.24 -2.89 2.03
CA ALA A 214 1.82 -1.77 2.85
C ALA A 214 2.99 -1.23 3.67
N GLY A 215 3.13 0.09 3.77
CA GLY A 215 4.11 0.71 4.66
C GLY A 215 3.79 0.42 6.12
N GLY A 216 2.56 0.71 6.52
CA GLY A 216 2.04 0.39 7.84
C GLY A 216 0.56 0.03 7.82
N THR A 217 0.08 -0.63 8.89
CA THR A 217 -1.35 -0.86 9.10
C THR A 217 -1.70 -0.67 10.57
N THR A 218 -2.95 -0.29 10.85
CA THR A 218 -3.45 -0.17 12.22
C THR A 218 -4.74 -0.94 12.37
N MET A 219 -4.74 -1.98 13.21
CA MET A 219 -5.88 -2.90 13.46
C MET A 219 -6.45 -3.53 12.18
N SER A 220 -5.64 -3.63 11.13
CA SER A 220 -6.08 -4.01 9.79
C SER A 220 -5.49 -5.34 9.38
N PRO A 221 -6.29 -6.28 8.89
CA PRO A 221 -5.78 -7.52 8.35
C PRO A 221 -5.15 -7.32 6.97
N ILE A 222 -4.06 -8.06 6.73
CA ILE A 222 -3.48 -8.26 5.39
C ILE A 222 -3.62 -9.75 5.05
N ALA A 223 -4.29 -10.07 3.95
CA ALA A 223 -4.56 -11.46 3.62
C ALA A 223 -4.23 -11.80 2.17
N ASN A 224 -3.63 -12.97 1.95
CA ASN A 224 -3.36 -13.54 0.62
C ASN A 224 -2.56 -12.60 -0.31
N CYS A 225 -1.70 -11.74 0.24
CA CYS A 225 -0.90 -10.82 -0.55
C CYS A 225 0.46 -11.41 -0.90
N GLU A 226 0.98 -11.04 -2.08
CA GLU A 226 2.28 -11.50 -2.56
C GLU A 226 3.21 -10.31 -2.86
N ALA A 227 4.39 -10.31 -2.23
CA ALA A 227 5.51 -9.45 -2.60
C ALA A 227 6.52 -10.26 -3.40
N ILE A 228 6.79 -9.87 -4.65
CA ILE A 228 7.65 -10.65 -5.55
C ILE A 228 8.78 -9.80 -6.10
N GLY A 229 10.01 -10.15 -5.73
CA GLY A 229 11.17 -9.33 -6.07
C GLY A 229 11.08 -7.94 -5.43
N GLY A 230 11.69 -6.96 -6.08
CA GLY A 230 11.75 -5.59 -5.59
C GLY A 230 12.73 -5.38 -4.44
N SER A 231 12.82 -4.14 -4.00
CA SER A 231 13.76 -3.76 -2.96
C SER A 231 13.17 -2.72 -1.99
N ILE A 232 13.64 -2.77 -0.74
CA ILE A 232 13.42 -1.73 0.26
C ILE A 232 14.79 -1.22 0.68
N VAL A 233 15.04 0.08 0.51
CA VAL A 233 16.28 0.74 0.89
C VAL A 233 15.98 1.87 1.85
N ALA A 234 16.57 1.82 3.04
CA ALA A 234 16.51 2.87 4.04
C ALA A 234 17.91 3.22 4.49
N GLU A 235 18.28 4.49 4.35
CA GLU A 235 19.57 5.04 4.74
C GLU A 235 19.39 6.15 5.78
N GLY A 236 20.42 6.47 6.53
CA GLY A 236 20.37 7.54 7.53
C GLY A 236 19.82 7.06 8.87
N ASN A 237 18.99 7.84 9.55
CA ASN A 237 18.47 7.56 10.88
C ASN A 237 17.00 7.10 10.84
N ALA A 238 16.59 6.43 9.77
CA ALA A 238 15.24 5.91 9.65
C ALA A 238 14.92 4.92 10.77
N ASP A 239 13.97 5.26 11.61
CA ASP A 239 13.49 4.40 12.70
C ASP A 239 12.26 3.59 12.27
N TRP A 240 11.93 2.53 12.98
CA TRP A 240 10.75 1.68 12.96
C TRP A 240 10.87 0.40 12.14
N GLY A 241 9.93 0.12 11.22
CA GLY A 241 9.75 -1.22 10.71
C GLY A 241 9.90 -1.37 9.20
N PHE A 242 10.63 -2.41 8.78
CA PHE A 242 10.85 -2.74 7.38
C PHE A 242 10.55 -4.21 7.13
N GLY A 243 9.60 -4.50 6.24
CA GLY A 243 9.18 -5.88 5.97
C GLY A 243 8.69 -6.09 4.54
N GLY A 244 8.85 -7.30 4.03
CA GLY A 244 8.46 -7.61 2.66
C GLY A 244 6.96 -7.42 2.38
N ILE A 245 6.08 -7.75 3.32
CA ILE A 245 4.64 -7.46 3.22
C ILE A 245 4.30 -6.11 3.84
N CYS A 246 4.67 -5.91 5.10
CA CYS A 246 4.30 -4.70 5.83
C CYS A 246 5.45 -4.26 6.74
N GLY A 247 5.74 -2.95 6.73
CA GLY A 247 6.77 -2.41 7.62
C GLY A 247 6.34 -2.46 9.07
N ALA A 248 5.17 -1.94 9.39
CA ALA A 248 4.69 -1.80 10.76
C ALA A 248 3.18 -2.13 10.88
N PRO A 249 2.79 -3.40 11.06
CA PRO A 249 1.44 -3.75 11.47
C PRO A 249 1.21 -3.47 12.95
N TRP A 250 0.22 -2.60 13.24
CA TRP A 250 -0.14 -2.15 14.59
C TRP A 250 -1.49 -2.70 15.03
N GLY A 251 -1.63 -2.96 16.33
CA GLY A 251 -2.92 -3.15 16.97
C GLY A 251 -3.65 -4.44 16.59
N ALA A 252 -3.18 -5.60 17.08
CA ALA A 252 -3.81 -6.90 16.83
C ALA A 252 -4.07 -7.20 15.34
N ALA A 253 -3.25 -6.65 14.44
CA ALA A 253 -3.33 -6.91 13.01
C ALA A 253 -3.10 -8.40 12.72
N ALA A 254 -3.81 -8.93 11.74
CA ALA A 254 -3.59 -10.28 11.25
C ALA A 254 -2.87 -10.24 9.89
N ILE A 255 -1.80 -11.02 9.73
CA ILE A 255 -1.18 -11.27 8.42
C ILE A 255 -1.37 -12.75 8.09
N THR A 256 -2.18 -13.05 7.09
CA THR A 256 -2.60 -14.43 6.84
C THR A 256 -2.38 -14.82 5.38
N GLY A 257 -1.77 -15.99 5.15
CA GLY A 257 -1.61 -16.55 3.81
C GLY A 257 -0.76 -15.71 2.86
N CYS A 258 0.09 -14.82 3.39
CA CYS A 258 0.91 -13.91 2.60
C CYS A 258 2.24 -14.56 2.19
N ARG A 259 2.76 -14.13 1.04
CA ARG A 259 4.02 -14.63 0.50
C ARG A 259 4.97 -13.49 0.13
N VAL A 260 6.24 -13.66 0.52
CA VAL A 260 7.35 -12.81 0.07
C VAL A 260 8.35 -13.70 -0.68
N SER A 261 8.79 -13.27 -1.85
CA SER A 261 9.74 -14.06 -2.64
C SER A 261 10.76 -13.19 -3.37
N GLY A 262 12.05 -13.43 -3.12
CA GLY A 262 13.15 -12.77 -3.83
C GLY A 262 13.30 -11.27 -3.56
N THR A 263 12.71 -10.75 -2.50
CA THR A 263 12.81 -9.34 -2.10
C THR A 263 14.14 -9.06 -1.39
N SER A 264 14.73 -7.90 -1.64
CA SER A 264 15.89 -7.41 -0.89
C SER A 264 15.52 -6.27 0.05
N ILE A 265 16.02 -6.32 1.29
CA ILE A 265 15.80 -5.28 2.30
C ILE A 265 17.17 -4.81 2.79
N THR A 266 17.49 -3.55 2.53
CA THR A 266 18.76 -2.93 2.95
C THR A 266 18.48 -1.75 3.87
N VAL A 267 18.93 -1.86 5.13
CA VAL A 267 18.73 -0.82 6.13
C VAL A 267 20.07 -0.45 6.75
N SER A 268 20.52 0.76 6.49
CA SER A 268 21.85 1.25 6.92
C SER A 268 21.75 2.55 7.73
N GLY A 269 22.78 2.83 8.54
CA GLY A 269 22.86 3.99 9.43
C GLY A 269 22.49 3.65 10.88
N GLU A 270 22.19 4.66 11.69
CA GLU A 270 21.84 4.53 13.11
C GLU A 270 20.34 4.68 13.31
N GLY A 271 19.76 4.05 14.35
CA GLY A 271 18.34 4.19 14.67
C GLY A 271 17.72 2.91 15.25
N ASN A 272 16.49 3.06 15.75
CA ASN A 272 15.74 1.98 16.39
C ASN A 272 14.93 1.21 15.36
N ARG A 273 15.53 0.20 14.73
CA ARG A 273 15.03 -0.47 13.54
C ARG A 273 14.68 -1.92 13.78
N LEU A 274 13.54 -2.30 13.23
CA LEU A 274 13.03 -3.65 13.26
C LEU A 274 12.85 -4.15 11.83
N VAL A 275 13.59 -5.16 11.44
CA VAL A 275 13.64 -5.64 10.05
C VAL A 275 13.24 -7.11 10.00
N GLY A 276 12.26 -7.43 9.19
CA GLY A 276 11.81 -8.80 8.96
C GLY A 276 11.52 -9.10 7.50
N GLY A 277 11.70 -10.34 7.11
CA GLY A 277 11.38 -10.76 5.75
C GLY A 277 9.89 -10.60 5.38
N LEU A 278 8.98 -10.75 6.36
CA LEU A 278 7.54 -10.54 6.21
C LEU A 278 7.11 -9.20 6.78
N ALA A 279 7.43 -8.95 8.07
CA ALA A 279 7.04 -7.74 8.77
C ALA A 279 8.20 -7.22 9.64
N GLY A 280 8.37 -5.91 9.68
CA GLY A 280 9.41 -5.29 10.51
C GLY A 280 8.99 -5.27 11.97
N PHE A 281 7.96 -4.53 12.28
CA PHE A 281 7.37 -4.40 13.62
C PHE A 281 6.02 -5.11 13.69
N CYS A 282 5.72 -5.75 14.81
CA CYS A 282 4.38 -6.25 15.12
C CYS A 282 3.99 -5.81 16.52
N GLY A 283 2.95 -5.00 16.65
CA GLY A 283 2.48 -4.46 17.92
C GLY A 283 1.00 -4.63 18.15
N THR A 284 0.58 -4.62 19.41
CA THR A 284 -0.82 -4.62 19.81
C THR A 284 -1.06 -3.59 20.90
N TYR A 285 -2.28 -3.07 20.99
CA TYR A 285 -2.75 -2.23 22.10
C TYR A 285 -3.29 -3.06 23.27
N ASP A 286 -3.59 -4.34 23.04
CA ASP A 286 -4.07 -5.27 24.05
C ASP A 286 -3.19 -6.51 24.09
N PRO A 287 -2.40 -6.71 25.15
CA PRO A 287 -1.58 -7.90 25.31
C PRO A 287 -2.35 -9.23 25.32
N ALA A 288 -3.64 -9.16 25.65
CA ALA A 288 -4.53 -10.33 25.60
C ALA A 288 -5.03 -10.65 24.19
N ALA A 289 -4.79 -9.76 23.22
CA ALA A 289 -5.11 -9.92 21.81
C ALA A 289 -3.85 -9.77 20.94
N PRO A 290 -2.96 -10.77 20.93
CA PRO A 290 -1.72 -10.71 20.14
C PRO A 290 -2.00 -10.65 18.65
N ALA A 291 -1.12 -9.99 17.89
CA ALA A 291 -1.15 -9.99 16.44
C ALA A 291 -0.99 -11.43 15.91
N GLN A 292 -1.75 -11.80 14.88
CA GLN A 292 -1.79 -13.16 14.35
C GLN A 292 -1.08 -13.22 13.00
N ILE A 293 -0.01 -14.03 12.91
CA ILE A 293 0.73 -14.28 11.68
C ILE A 293 0.57 -15.76 11.33
N THR A 294 -0.19 -16.08 10.29
CA THR A 294 -0.58 -17.46 10.02
C THR A 294 -0.43 -17.85 8.54
N GLY A 295 0.16 -19.00 8.27
CA GLY A 295 0.26 -19.58 6.93
C GLY A 295 1.07 -18.74 5.95
N CYS A 296 2.05 -17.96 6.46
CA CYS A 296 2.86 -17.08 5.63
C CYS A 296 4.16 -17.75 5.19
N THR A 297 4.63 -17.37 4.01
CA THR A 297 5.86 -17.91 3.42
C THR A 297 6.80 -16.79 3.00
N VAL A 298 8.05 -16.86 3.44
CA VAL A 298 9.14 -15.98 3.01
C VAL A 298 10.21 -16.82 2.33
N GLU A 299 10.49 -16.54 1.06
CA GLU A 299 11.40 -17.32 0.24
C GLU A 299 12.48 -16.46 -0.40
N ASN A 300 13.74 -16.87 -0.23
CA ASN A 300 14.89 -16.25 -0.87
C ASN A 300 14.98 -14.74 -0.63
N VAL A 301 14.63 -14.29 0.57
CA VAL A 301 14.77 -12.88 0.96
C VAL A 301 16.20 -12.61 1.37
N THR A 302 16.73 -11.46 0.94
CA THR A 302 18.05 -10.99 1.33
C THR A 302 17.90 -9.76 2.23
N ILE A 303 18.35 -9.85 3.47
CA ILE A 303 18.33 -8.77 4.44
C ILE A 303 19.78 -8.32 4.69
N CYS A 304 20.09 -7.05 4.43
CA CYS A 304 21.37 -6.43 4.70
C CYS A 304 21.18 -5.26 5.66
N VAL A 305 21.74 -5.33 6.86
CA VAL A 305 21.53 -4.32 7.89
C VAL A 305 22.82 -3.89 8.55
N SER A 306 22.82 -2.68 9.14
CA SER A 306 23.93 -2.20 9.97
C SER A 306 24.01 -2.94 11.30
N GLU A 307 25.16 -2.90 11.96
CA GLU A 307 25.36 -3.49 13.29
C GLU A 307 24.53 -2.80 14.39
N THR A 308 24.05 -1.58 14.13
CA THR A 308 23.22 -0.79 15.05
C THR A 308 21.74 -1.10 14.93
N THR A 309 21.34 -1.99 14.00
CA THR A 309 19.94 -2.39 13.85
C THR A 309 19.44 -3.12 15.10
N THR A 310 18.31 -2.69 15.65
CA THR A 310 17.81 -3.15 16.96
C THR A 310 17.42 -4.61 16.95
N ALA A 311 16.61 -5.05 15.97
CA ALA A 311 16.26 -6.46 15.83
C ALA A 311 16.03 -6.85 14.37
N VAL A 312 16.50 -8.04 14.01
CA VAL A 312 16.41 -8.58 12.65
C VAL A 312 15.96 -10.03 12.69
N GLY A 313 14.89 -10.35 12.02
CA GLY A 313 14.40 -11.72 11.88
C GLY A 313 14.15 -12.09 10.43
N GLY A 314 14.33 -13.36 10.10
CA GLY A 314 14.00 -13.85 8.77
C GLY A 314 12.52 -13.67 8.43
N LEU A 315 11.63 -13.77 9.41
CA LEU A 315 10.18 -13.55 9.26
C LEU A 315 9.77 -12.19 9.84
N ILE A 316 10.05 -11.93 11.12
CA ILE A 316 9.62 -10.74 11.86
C ILE A 316 10.82 -10.12 12.57
N GLY A 317 11.00 -8.80 12.43
CA GLY A 317 12.06 -8.09 13.14
C GLY A 317 11.86 -8.14 14.65
N GLY A 318 10.71 -7.77 15.11
CA GLY A 318 10.38 -7.81 16.53
C GLY A 318 9.23 -6.90 16.89
N GLY A 319 9.15 -6.58 18.16
CA GLY A 319 8.06 -5.80 18.69
C GLY A 319 8.45 -5.13 20.01
N LYS A 320 9.62 -4.56 20.11
CA LYS A 320 10.07 -3.87 21.34
C LYS A 320 9.22 -2.63 21.63
N GLU A 321 9.09 -2.26 22.91
CA GLU A 321 8.57 -0.95 23.33
C GLU A 321 9.31 0.16 22.59
N MET A 322 8.72 0.64 21.49
CA MET A 322 9.32 1.65 20.63
C MET A 322 9.08 3.08 21.14
N MET A 323 8.18 3.26 22.10
CA MET A 323 7.89 4.55 22.71
C MET A 323 7.91 4.42 24.23
N GLU A 324 8.86 5.06 24.87
CA GLU A 324 8.88 5.21 26.33
C GLU A 324 7.57 5.89 26.78
N GLY A 325 6.74 5.15 27.52
CA GLY A 325 5.44 5.63 28.00
C GLY A 325 4.25 5.40 27.06
N SER A 326 4.38 4.63 25.97
CA SER A 326 3.23 4.21 25.16
C SER A 326 2.60 2.94 25.76
N ASP A 327 1.24 2.86 25.69
CA ASP A 327 0.48 1.65 26.04
C ASP A 327 0.60 0.55 24.97
N VAL A 328 1.44 0.73 23.95
CA VAL A 328 1.66 -0.23 22.87
C VAL A 328 2.63 -1.28 23.34
N MET A 329 2.16 -2.49 23.48
CA MET A 329 2.94 -3.66 23.82
C MET A 329 3.14 -4.51 22.56
N SER A 330 4.27 -5.14 22.48
CA SER A 330 4.50 -6.09 21.40
C SER A 330 4.07 -7.46 21.88
N SER A 331 3.09 -8.02 21.19
CA SER A 331 2.64 -9.38 21.42
C SER A 331 2.14 -9.94 20.09
N PHE A 332 2.69 -11.06 19.68
CA PHE A 332 2.26 -11.73 18.45
C PHE A 332 2.41 -13.26 18.55
N GLU A 333 1.67 -13.95 17.72
CA GLU A 333 1.71 -15.39 17.55
C GLU A 333 1.99 -15.72 16.08
N VAL A 334 2.85 -16.72 15.86
CA VAL A 334 3.23 -17.20 14.53
C VAL A 334 2.83 -18.65 14.42
N HIS A 335 2.05 -18.99 13.38
CA HIS A 335 1.58 -20.34 13.14
C HIS A 335 1.72 -20.74 11.67
N ASP A 336 2.16 -21.99 11.43
CA ASP A 336 2.24 -22.59 10.09
C ASP A 336 3.01 -21.72 9.06
N CYS A 337 4.09 -21.06 9.51
CA CYS A 337 4.91 -20.22 8.64
C CYS A 337 6.19 -20.92 8.18
N SER A 338 6.78 -20.39 7.12
CA SER A 338 8.10 -20.84 6.66
C SER A 338 8.93 -19.65 6.18
N VAL A 339 10.24 -19.71 6.43
CA VAL A 339 11.18 -18.68 6.00
C VAL A 339 12.46 -19.27 5.45
N SER A 340 12.97 -18.71 4.35
CA SER A 340 14.28 -18.99 3.77
C SER A 340 14.93 -17.72 3.23
N GLY A 341 16.26 -17.67 3.22
CA GLY A 341 17.00 -16.53 2.70
C GLY A 341 18.32 -16.31 3.41
N SER A 342 18.75 -15.04 3.46
CA SER A 342 19.99 -14.66 4.09
C SER A 342 19.88 -13.34 4.84
N ILE A 343 20.56 -13.26 5.98
CA ILE A 343 20.73 -12.05 6.78
C ILE A 343 22.21 -11.73 6.85
N ALA A 344 22.60 -10.53 6.46
CA ALA A 344 23.95 -10.01 6.57
C ALA A 344 23.97 -8.78 7.49
N GLY A 345 24.82 -8.80 8.51
CA GLY A 345 24.87 -7.78 9.56
C GLY A 345 23.93 -8.09 10.73
N GLY A 346 23.47 -7.03 11.41
CA GLY A 346 22.55 -7.10 12.53
C GLY A 346 23.20 -6.91 13.90
N GLY A 347 22.37 -6.54 14.87
CA GLY A 347 22.71 -6.26 16.24
C GLY A 347 22.65 -7.47 17.17
N GLU A 348 22.40 -7.23 18.46
CA GLU A 348 22.32 -8.27 19.50
C GLU A 348 21.11 -9.19 19.30
N CYS A 349 20.01 -8.66 18.74
CA CYS A 349 18.76 -9.37 18.46
C CYS A 349 18.68 -9.74 16.98
N THR A 350 19.47 -10.71 16.52
CA THR A 350 19.42 -11.23 15.15
C THR A 350 19.16 -12.73 15.18
N ASP A 351 18.06 -13.16 14.56
CA ASP A 351 17.63 -14.56 14.53
C ASP A 351 17.07 -14.98 13.17
N THR A 352 16.99 -16.27 12.94
CA THR A 352 16.48 -16.84 11.66
C THR A 352 14.98 -16.67 11.46
N VAL A 353 14.21 -16.46 12.51
CA VAL A 353 12.74 -16.31 12.45
C VAL A 353 12.31 -14.98 13.02
N VAL A 354 12.54 -14.74 14.32
CA VAL A 354 12.11 -13.53 15.04
C VAL A 354 13.31 -12.88 15.69
N GLY A 355 13.63 -11.66 15.30
CA GLY A 355 14.80 -10.95 15.80
C GLY A 355 14.75 -10.71 17.31
N ASP A 356 13.64 -10.15 17.83
CA ASP A 356 13.39 -10.03 19.28
C ASP A 356 12.29 -11.00 19.72
N PRO A 357 12.64 -12.19 20.22
CA PRO A 357 11.67 -13.20 20.63
C PRO A 357 10.94 -12.88 21.94
N THR A 358 11.36 -11.86 22.70
CA THR A 358 10.73 -11.51 23.99
C THR A 358 9.28 -11.06 23.83
N CYS A 359 8.89 -10.70 22.63
CA CYS A 359 7.55 -10.23 22.27
C CYS A 359 6.67 -11.34 21.68
N ALA A 360 7.23 -12.50 21.36
CA ALA A 360 6.49 -13.61 20.78
C ALA A 360 5.82 -14.45 21.88
N VAL A 361 4.50 -14.65 21.77
CA VAL A 361 3.74 -15.55 22.64
C VAL A 361 3.96 -17.00 22.23
N SER A 362 3.92 -17.27 20.93
CA SER A 362 4.23 -18.57 20.34
C SER A 362 4.81 -18.43 18.94
N VAL A 363 5.73 -19.35 18.57
CA VAL A 363 6.32 -19.35 17.22
C VAL A 363 6.35 -20.79 16.72
N ASP A 364 5.56 -21.06 15.67
CA ASP A 364 5.59 -22.26 14.86
C ASP A 364 5.97 -21.89 13.43
N CYS A 365 7.27 -21.99 13.12
CA CYS A 365 7.83 -21.60 11.85
C CYS A 365 9.05 -22.47 11.50
N SER A 366 9.06 -23.00 10.29
CA SER A 366 10.25 -23.65 9.74
C SER A 366 11.21 -22.60 9.15
N SER A 367 12.51 -22.75 9.41
CA SER A 367 13.52 -21.79 8.95
C SER A 367 14.69 -22.48 8.24
N ASP A 368 15.07 -21.91 7.08
CA ASP A 368 16.30 -22.18 6.33
C ASP A 368 16.97 -20.85 5.99
N VAL A 369 17.32 -20.09 7.00
CA VAL A 369 17.94 -18.77 6.88
C VAL A 369 19.42 -18.85 7.27
N SER A 370 20.29 -18.35 6.39
CA SER A 370 21.70 -18.18 6.68
C SER A 370 21.97 -16.81 7.29
N ILE A 371 22.69 -16.77 8.41
CA ILE A 371 23.11 -15.51 9.06
C ILE A 371 24.63 -15.35 8.91
N THR A 372 25.03 -14.23 8.32
CA THR A 372 26.44 -13.82 8.24
C THR A 372 26.66 -12.59 9.11
N ASP A 373 27.07 -12.81 10.34
CA ASP A 373 27.41 -11.75 11.29
C ASP A 373 28.91 -11.40 11.17
N ALA A 374 29.20 -10.11 10.94
CA ALA A 374 30.58 -9.61 10.88
C ALA A 374 31.35 -9.87 12.22
N ARG A 375 30.65 -9.94 13.34
CA ARG A 375 31.25 -10.20 14.68
C ARG A 375 31.63 -11.66 14.91
N ARG A 376 30.91 -12.62 14.31
CA ARG A 376 31.21 -14.06 14.43
C ARG A 376 32.45 -14.47 13.66
N ASN A 377 32.86 -13.70 12.67
CA ASN A 377 34.06 -13.96 11.85
C ASN A 377 35.31 -13.27 12.38
N ALA A 378 35.22 -12.47 13.45
CA ALA A 378 36.34 -11.78 14.11
C ALA A 378 36.83 -12.47 15.41
N ALA A 379 36.21 -13.57 15.79
CA ALA A 379 36.61 -14.45 16.94
C ALA A 379 37.13 -15.78 16.42
#